data_8697d5d6115e8855ffc9aea86aa5332d
#
_entry.id   8697d5d6115e8855ffc9aea86aa5332d
#
_cell.length_a   1.000
_cell.length_b   1.000
_cell.length_c   1.000
_cell.angle_alpha   90.00
_cell.angle_beta   90.00
_cell.angle_gamma   90.00
#
_symmetry.space_group_name_H-M   'P 1'
#
loop_
_entity.id
_entity.type
_entity.pdbx_description
1 polymer ?
#
loop_
_entity_poly.entity_id
_entity_poly.type
_entity_poly.pdbx_seq_one_letter_code
_entity_poly.pdbx_strand_id
1 'polypeptide(L)'
;MNDMKSKLGIDFNQVEHARDVARKIADGVQDFVEGYTTVAVERTLCRLIGIDGVDANAVPLPNVVVEELREKNVLGEGALFFLGNAIVETGLTPQQIAEQIAAGKLDITRSAVCTAAEREAALKPYIDASIAKIAANRQRRENYIATIGEGPRPYLYVIVATGNIYEDVVQAQAAARQGADIIAVIRTTGQSLLDYVPYGATTEGFGGTFATQENFRIMRKALDEVGEEVGRYIRLCNYCSGLCMPEIAVMGALEGLDVMLNDALYGILFRDINMQRTLVDQYMSRVINGFAGVIINTGEDNYLTTADAVEEAHTVLASDLINEQLALLAGLPEEQMGLGHAFEMDPMLENGFLYELAQAQMTREIFPKAPLKYMPPTKFMTGNIFRGHIQDALFNMVGIWTSQGIQLLGMPTEAIHTPFMSDRYLSIENARYIFNNMKNIGDEVEFKEGGLIRKRAKEVLDKATALLERLEKEGLFSALEKGIFADIKRPMNGGKGLEGVSSKGRNYYNPFVEIMKNGSRAAAKK
;
A
#
# COMPACT_ATOMS: atom_id res chain seq x y z
N MET A 1 -14.73 18.37 16.89
CA MET A 1 -13.81 19.03 15.96
C MET A 1 -12.98 20.00 16.75
N ASN A 2 -11.67 19.73 16.93
CA ASN A 2 -10.79 20.74 17.52
C ASN A 2 -10.68 21.90 16.52
N ASP A 3 -10.80 23.13 17.02
CA ASP A 3 -10.58 24.37 16.28
C ASP A 3 -9.12 24.49 15.79
N MET A 4 -8.68 23.60 14.88
CA MET A 4 -7.41 23.83 14.18
C MET A 4 -7.63 24.98 13.21
N LYS A 5 -7.12 26.16 13.57
CA LYS A 5 -7.13 27.33 12.68
C LYS A 5 -6.32 26.99 11.43
N SER A 6 -6.97 26.94 10.25
CA SER A 6 -6.27 26.70 9.00
C SER A 6 -5.19 27.74 8.76
N LYS A 7 -3.94 27.33 8.54
CA LYS A 7 -2.84 28.22 8.14
C LYS A 7 -3.02 28.76 6.73
N LEU A 8 -3.68 27.98 5.87
CA LEU A 8 -3.99 28.34 4.48
C LEU A 8 -5.30 29.13 4.31
N GLY A 9 -6.20 29.09 5.31
CA GLY A 9 -7.55 29.63 5.21
C GLY A 9 -8.46 28.77 4.34
N ILE A 10 -8.30 27.45 4.40
CA ILE A 10 -9.13 26.46 3.66
C ILE A 10 -10.57 26.53 4.16
N ASP A 11 -11.52 26.47 3.22
CA ASP A 11 -12.94 26.26 3.52
C ASP A 11 -13.21 24.78 3.78
N PHE A 12 -13.33 24.40 5.05
CA PHE A 12 -13.61 23.01 5.42
C PHE A 12 -15.00 22.53 5.00
N ASN A 13 -15.98 23.40 4.73
CA ASN A 13 -17.25 22.98 4.15
C ASN A 13 -17.04 22.48 2.71
N GLN A 14 -16.16 23.12 1.96
CA GLN A 14 -15.78 22.64 0.62
C GLN A 14 -15.03 21.29 0.69
N VAL A 15 -14.15 21.11 1.68
CA VAL A 15 -13.45 19.83 1.89
C VAL A 15 -14.44 18.71 2.21
N GLU A 16 -15.41 18.94 3.10
CA GLU A 16 -16.44 17.95 3.42
C GLU A 16 -17.33 17.64 2.20
N HIS A 17 -17.69 18.66 1.42
CA HIS A 17 -18.39 18.45 0.15
C HIS A 17 -17.57 17.57 -0.81
N ALA A 18 -16.29 17.87 -0.99
CA ALA A 18 -15.39 17.07 -1.83
C ALA A 18 -15.28 15.61 -1.35
N ARG A 19 -15.21 15.38 -0.02
CA ARG A 19 -15.26 14.03 0.57
C ARG A 19 -16.57 13.31 0.29
N ASP A 20 -17.70 14.00 0.42
CA ASP A 20 -19.01 13.41 0.13
C ASP A 20 -19.14 12.98 -1.32
N VAL A 21 -18.59 13.77 -2.25
CA VAL A 21 -18.54 13.41 -3.66
C VAL A 21 -17.58 12.24 -3.89
N ALA A 22 -16.38 12.27 -3.31
CA ALA A 22 -15.39 11.17 -3.39
C ALA A 22 -15.97 9.86 -2.85
N ARG A 23 -16.76 9.92 -1.75
CA ARG A 23 -17.45 8.74 -1.21
C ARG A 23 -18.39 8.10 -2.22
N LYS A 24 -19.22 8.88 -2.92
CA LYS A 24 -20.12 8.34 -3.95
C LYS A 24 -19.37 7.69 -5.11
N ILE A 25 -18.20 8.24 -5.49
CA ILE A 25 -17.31 7.62 -6.48
C ILE A 25 -16.79 6.28 -5.96
N ALA A 26 -16.34 6.24 -4.72
CA ALA A 26 -15.83 5.03 -4.08
C ALA A 26 -16.94 3.98 -3.88
N ASP A 27 -18.16 4.38 -3.54
CA ASP A 27 -19.33 3.49 -3.43
C ASP A 27 -19.61 2.81 -4.78
N GLY A 28 -19.55 3.54 -5.90
CA GLY A 28 -19.72 2.97 -7.24
C GLY A 28 -18.61 1.94 -7.61
N VAL A 29 -17.39 2.12 -7.10
CA VAL A 29 -16.32 1.12 -7.23
C VAL A 29 -16.60 -0.08 -6.32
N GLN A 30 -17.09 0.15 -5.11
CA GLN A 30 -17.40 -0.91 -4.15
C GLN A 30 -18.52 -1.82 -4.66
N ASP A 31 -19.55 -1.28 -5.29
CA ASP A 31 -20.62 -2.07 -5.92
C ASP A 31 -20.07 -3.06 -6.95
N PHE A 32 -19.06 -2.62 -7.75
CA PHE A 32 -18.37 -3.52 -8.66
C PHE A 32 -17.57 -4.59 -7.88
N VAL A 33 -16.75 -4.19 -6.91
CA VAL A 33 -15.89 -5.08 -6.12
C VAL A 33 -16.70 -6.17 -5.41
N GLU A 34 -17.87 -5.85 -4.90
CA GLU A 34 -18.73 -6.81 -4.21
C GLU A 34 -19.25 -7.92 -5.13
N GLY A 35 -19.40 -7.65 -6.42
CA GLY A 35 -19.85 -8.63 -7.41
C GLY A 35 -18.75 -9.57 -7.93
N TYR A 36 -17.46 -9.31 -7.64
CA TYR A 36 -16.36 -10.02 -8.27
C TYR A 36 -15.34 -10.55 -7.27
N THR A 37 -14.64 -11.62 -7.67
CA THR A 37 -13.42 -12.14 -7.04
C THR A 37 -12.31 -12.27 -8.07
N THR A 38 -11.11 -12.59 -7.62
CA THR A 38 -9.94 -12.75 -8.49
C THR A 38 -9.11 -13.96 -8.08
N VAL A 39 -8.27 -14.45 -8.99
CA VAL A 39 -7.31 -15.51 -8.66
C VAL A 39 -6.42 -15.11 -7.47
N ALA A 40 -6.04 -13.82 -7.33
CA ALA A 40 -5.21 -13.37 -6.21
C ALA A 40 -5.98 -13.34 -4.89
N VAL A 41 -7.26 -12.95 -4.90
CA VAL A 41 -8.12 -13.04 -3.70
C VAL A 41 -8.27 -14.51 -3.29
N GLU A 42 -8.57 -15.41 -4.21
CA GLU A 42 -8.76 -16.82 -3.88
C GLU A 42 -7.47 -17.50 -3.38
N ARG A 43 -6.30 -17.18 -3.97
CA ARG A 43 -5.01 -17.62 -3.44
C ARG A 43 -4.73 -17.07 -2.05
N THR A 44 -5.17 -15.83 -1.77
CA THR A 44 -5.10 -15.24 -0.43
C THR A 44 -5.92 -16.03 0.58
N LEU A 45 -7.13 -16.45 0.20
CA LEU A 45 -7.98 -17.29 1.06
C LEU A 45 -7.34 -18.65 1.33
N CYS A 46 -6.70 -19.25 0.33
CA CYS A 46 -5.91 -20.48 0.50
C CYS A 46 -4.79 -20.30 1.55
N ARG A 47 -4.05 -19.18 1.48
CA ARG A 47 -2.99 -18.87 2.45
C ARG A 47 -3.54 -18.62 3.86
N LEU A 48 -4.68 -17.96 3.96
CA LEU A 48 -5.36 -17.69 5.24
C LEU A 48 -5.84 -18.96 5.95
N ILE A 49 -6.09 -20.03 5.22
CA ILE A 49 -6.42 -21.34 5.84
C ILE A 49 -5.21 -22.27 5.96
N GLY A 50 -4.00 -21.76 5.72
CA GLY A 50 -2.74 -22.45 6.01
C GLY A 50 -2.14 -23.25 4.86
N ILE A 51 -2.55 -23.01 3.60
CA ILE A 51 -1.89 -23.62 2.43
C ILE A 51 -0.62 -22.81 2.10
N ASP A 52 0.52 -23.49 2.11
CA ASP A 52 1.85 -22.91 1.83
C ASP A 52 2.73 -23.93 1.10
N GLY A 53 3.91 -23.47 0.65
CA GLY A 53 4.85 -24.32 -0.06
C GLY A 53 4.63 -24.36 -1.58
N VAL A 54 5.33 -25.29 -2.22
CA VAL A 54 5.32 -25.47 -3.69
C VAL A 54 5.16 -26.94 -4.05
N ASP A 55 4.73 -27.18 -5.28
CA ASP A 55 4.70 -28.52 -5.88
C ASP A 55 6.09 -28.97 -6.36
N ALA A 56 6.15 -30.13 -7.05
CA ALA A 56 7.39 -30.69 -7.60
C ALA A 56 8.02 -29.81 -8.71
N ASN A 57 7.26 -28.88 -9.28
CA ASN A 57 7.69 -27.96 -10.33
C ASN A 57 7.98 -26.55 -9.79
N ALA A 58 8.04 -26.40 -8.47
CA ALA A 58 8.20 -25.12 -7.77
C ALA A 58 7.02 -24.12 -7.97
N VAL A 59 5.83 -24.62 -8.36
CA VAL A 59 4.62 -23.81 -8.43
C VAL A 59 4.01 -23.68 -7.03
N PRO A 60 3.69 -22.46 -6.55
CA PRO A 60 3.07 -22.29 -5.24
C PRO A 60 1.75 -23.06 -5.12
N LEU A 61 1.57 -23.80 -4.03
CA LEU A 61 0.35 -24.62 -3.81
C LEU A 61 -0.96 -23.82 -3.87
N PRO A 62 -1.05 -22.55 -3.38
CA PRO A 62 -2.23 -21.74 -3.60
C PRO A 62 -2.54 -21.49 -5.09
N ASN A 63 -1.49 -21.36 -5.94
CA ASN A 63 -1.68 -21.24 -7.39
C ASN A 63 -2.22 -22.53 -7.98
N VAL A 64 -1.69 -23.69 -7.58
CA VAL A 64 -2.16 -25.00 -8.05
C VAL A 64 -3.66 -25.19 -7.76
N VAL A 65 -4.10 -24.88 -6.53
CA VAL A 65 -5.51 -25.00 -6.13
C VAL A 65 -6.40 -24.04 -6.95
N VAL A 66 -6.02 -22.79 -7.07
CA VAL A 66 -6.84 -21.76 -7.72
C VAL A 66 -6.87 -21.93 -9.24
N GLU A 67 -5.76 -22.39 -9.84
CA GLU A 67 -5.70 -22.68 -11.27
C GLU A 67 -6.64 -23.83 -11.67
N GLU A 68 -6.75 -24.87 -10.84
CA GLU A 68 -7.74 -25.94 -11.08
C GLU A 68 -9.18 -25.40 -11.14
N LEU A 69 -9.53 -24.46 -10.26
CA LEU A 69 -10.85 -23.83 -10.26
C LEU A 69 -11.05 -22.90 -11.47
N ARG A 70 -10.01 -22.17 -11.87
CA ARG A 70 -10.04 -21.29 -13.03
C ARG A 70 -10.21 -22.06 -14.33
N GLU A 71 -9.42 -23.12 -14.56
CA GLU A 71 -9.48 -23.95 -15.75
C GLU A 71 -10.85 -24.64 -15.91
N LYS A 72 -11.50 -24.98 -14.81
CA LYS A 72 -12.84 -25.55 -14.81
C LYS A 72 -13.96 -24.52 -14.85
N ASN A 73 -13.63 -23.22 -14.96
CA ASN A 73 -14.58 -22.09 -14.98
C ASN A 73 -15.52 -22.04 -13.76
N VAL A 74 -15.02 -22.42 -12.58
CA VAL A 74 -15.79 -22.42 -11.32
C VAL A 74 -15.18 -21.50 -10.26
N LEU A 75 -14.19 -20.69 -10.62
CA LEU A 75 -13.51 -19.75 -9.73
C LEU A 75 -14.48 -18.83 -8.97
N GLY A 76 -15.57 -18.43 -9.62
CA GLY A 76 -16.59 -17.57 -9.02
C GLY A 76 -17.31 -18.16 -7.82
N GLU A 77 -17.34 -19.47 -7.64
CA GLU A 77 -17.90 -20.11 -6.44
C GLU A 77 -16.96 -20.00 -5.23
N GLY A 78 -15.70 -19.64 -5.44
CA GLY A 78 -14.70 -19.38 -4.42
C GLY A 78 -13.94 -20.62 -3.92
N ALA A 79 -12.65 -20.45 -3.63
CA ALA A 79 -11.79 -21.55 -3.19
C ALA A 79 -12.27 -22.18 -1.87
N LEU A 80 -12.77 -21.37 -0.92
CA LEU A 80 -13.23 -21.87 0.38
C LEU A 80 -14.50 -22.74 0.27
N PHE A 81 -15.32 -22.53 -0.75
CA PHE A 81 -16.47 -23.40 -1.02
C PHE A 81 -16.00 -24.83 -1.35
N PHE A 82 -15.07 -24.98 -2.27
CA PHE A 82 -14.58 -26.31 -2.68
C PHE A 82 -13.68 -26.95 -1.62
N LEU A 83 -12.77 -26.19 -1.03
CA LEU A 83 -11.89 -26.69 0.03
C LEU A 83 -12.68 -27.14 1.26
N GLY A 84 -13.69 -26.37 1.66
CA GLY A 84 -14.54 -26.76 2.79
C GLY A 84 -15.32 -28.07 2.53
N ASN A 85 -15.86 -28.25 1.31
CA ASN A 85 -16.50 -29.51 0.93
C ASN A 85 -15.49 -30.67 0.96
N ALA A 86 -14.29 -30.48 0.41
CA ALA A 86 -13.24 -31.49 0.40
C ALA A 86 -12.76 -31.87 1.81
N ILE A 87 -12.64 -30.90 2.73
CA ILE A 87 -12.30 -31.16 4.13
C ILE A 87 -13.37 -32.05 4.80
N VAL A 88 -14.65 -31.72 4.60
CA VAL A 88 -15.76 -32.51 5.17
C VAL A 88 -15.77 -33.93 4.60
N GLU A 89 -15.58 -34.08 3.30
CA GLU A 89 -15.61 -35.39 2.64
C GLU A 89 -14.43 -36.29 3.00
N THR A 90 -13.20 -35.70 3.01
CA THR A 90 -11.96 -36.48 3.12
C THR A 90 -11.38 -36.55 4.54
N GLY A 91 -11.72 -35.58 5.40
CA GLY A 91 -11.07 -35.39 6.70
C GLY A 91 -9.63 -34.90 6.62
N LEU A 92 -9.12 -34.52 5.43
CA LEU A 92 -7.78 -34.01 5.23
C LEU A 92 -7.68 -32.54 5.64
N THR A 93 -6.47 -32.08 6.00
CA THR A 93 -6.20 -30.66 6.22
C THR A 93 -6.15 -29.91 4.90
N PRO A 94 -6.34 -28.55 4.87
CA PRO A 94 -6.20 -27.75 3.67
C PRO A 94 -4.85 -27.97 2.96
N GLN A 95 -3.75 -28.06 3.72
CA GLN A 95 -2.42 -28.34 3.18
C GLN A 95 -2.34 -29.69 2.47
N GLN A 96 -2.86 -30.76 3.12
CA GLN A 96 -2.89 -32.11 2.52
C GLN A 96 -3.76 -32.14 1.26
N ILE A 97 -4.89 -31.43 1.24
CA ILE A 97 -5.74 -31.31 0.06
C ILE A 97 -4.96 -30.66 -1.10
N ALA A 98 -4.28 -29.55 -0.85
CA ALA A 98 -3.47 -28.86 -1.87
C ALA A 98 -2.35 -29.77 -2.42
N GLU A 99 -1.68 -30.54 -1.56
CA GLU A 99 -0.68 -31.55 -1.95
C GLU A 99 -1.27 -32.70 -2.80
N GLN A 100 -2.49 -33.14 -2.48
CA GLN A 100 -3.20 -34.16 -3.26
C GLN A 100 -3.63 -33.63 -4.64
N ILE A 101 -4.06 -32.36 -4.71
CA ILE A 101 -4.35 -31.69 -6.00
C ILE A 101 -3.08 -31.61 -6.84
N ALA A 102 -1.98 -31.12 -6.25
CA ALA A 102 -0.68 -31.02 -6.92
C ALA A 102 -0.15 -32.38 -7.43
N ALA A 103 -0.46 -33.46 -6.71
CA ALA A 103 -0.13 -34.82 -7.11
C ALA A 103 -1.11 -35.43 -8.15
N GLY A 104 -2.15 -34.72 -8.56
CA GLY A 104 -3.20 -35.21 -9.48
C GLY A 104 -4.08 -36.33 -8.90
N LYS A 105 -4.14 -36.43 -7.57
CA LYS A 105 -4.87 -37.50 -6.86
C LYS A 105 -6.26 -37.07 -6.36
N LEU A 106 -6.51 -35.77 -6.29
CA LEU A 106 -7.77 -35.20 -5.82
C LEU A 106 -8.24 -34.09 -6.76
N ASP A 107 -9.53 -34.14 -7.11
CA ASP A 107 -10.25 -33.09 -7.83
C ASP A 107 -11.32 -32.52 -6.91
N ILE A 108 -11.05 -31.36 -6.31
CA ILE A 108 -11.96 -30.75 -5.31
C ILE A 108 -13.30 -30.30 -5.90
N THR A 109 -13.38 -30.12 -7.21
CA THR A 109 -14.62 -29.71 -7.89
C THR A 109 -15.65 -30.85 -7.95
N ARG A 110 -15.22 -32.08 -7.68
CA ARG A 110 -16.07 -33.29 -7.62
C ARG A 110 -16.46 -33.68 -6.20
N SER A 111 -15.93 -32.99 -5.19
CA SER A 111 -16.30 -33.28 -3.81
C SER A 111 -17.79 -33.09 -3.55
N ALA A 112 -18.36 -33.98 -2.72
CA ALA A 112 -19.77 -33.90 -2.35
C ALA A 112 -20.07 -32.57 -1.67
N VAL A 113 -21.12 -31.86 -2.11
CA VAL A 113 -21.52 -30.59 -1.53
C VAL A 113 -22.14 -30.83 -0.15
N CYS A 114 -21.47 -30.37 0.90
CA CYS A 114 -21.96 -30.37 2.26
C CYS A 114 -22.84 -29.15 2.58
N THR A 115 -23.50 -29.15 3.72
CA THR A 115 -24.26 -27.97 4.18
C THR A 115 -23.33 -26.82 4.52
N ALA A 116 -23.87 -25.59 4.51
CA ALA A 116 -23.09 -24.40 4.89
C ALA A 116 -22.52 -24.54 6.33
N ALA A 117 -23.32 -25.07 7.27
CA ALA A 117 -22.90 -25.23 8.64
C ALA A 117 -21.75 -26.27 8.81
N GLU A 118 -21.78 -27.38 8.07
CA GLU A 118 -20.67 -28.34 8.07
C GLU A 118 -19.40 -27.73 7.50
N ARG A 119 -19.49 -26.99 6.39
CA ARG A 119 -18.37 -26.30 5.76
C ARG A 119 -17.77 -25.25 6.69
N GLU A 120 -18.59 -24.41 7.30
CA GLU A 120 -18.14 -23.40 8.26
C GLU A 120 -17.44 -24.05 9.47
N ALA A 121 -18.02 -25.12 10.03
CA ALA A 121 -17.41 -25.84 11.14
C ALA A 121 -16.05 -26.45 10.76
N ALA A 122 -15.91 -26.98 9.54
CA ALA A 122 -14.69 -27.59 9.06
C ALA A 122 -13.57 -26.54 8.79
N LEU A 123 -13.92 -25.35 8.30
CA LEU A 123 -12.97 -24.26 8.03
C LEU A 123 -12.61 -23.46 9.28
N LYS A 124 -13.48 -23.39 10.28
CA LYS A 124 -13.33 -22.55 11.46
C LYS A 124 -11.98 -22.67 12.18
N PRO A 125 -11.40 -23.85 12.45
CA PRO A 125 -10.11 -23.94 13.14
C PRO A 125 -8.97 -23.23 12.39
N TYR A 126 -8.97 -23.29 11.06
CA TYR A 126 -7.95 -22.66 10.21
C TYR A 126 -8.15 -21.16 10.13
N ILE A 127 -9.40 -20.70 10.04
CA ILE A 127 -9.77 -19.29 10.08
C ILE A 127 -9.33 -18.67 11.42
N ASP A 128 -9.71 -19.27 12.53
CA ASP A 128 -9.36 -18.77 13.87
C ASP A 128 -7.84 -18.71 14.08
N ALA A 129 -7.09 -19.71 13.58
CA ALA A 129 -5.63 -19.75 13.71
C ALA A 129 -4.93 -18.58 13.00
N SER A 130 -5.32 -18.26 11.76
CA SER A 130 -4.71 -17.14 11.02
C SER A 130 -5.12 -15.78 11.60
N ILE A 131 -6.38 -15.62 11.97
CA ILE A 131 -6.86 -14.40 12.64
C ILE A 131 -6.10 -14.17 13.95
N ALA A 132 -5.94 -15.21 14.77
CA ALA A 132 -5.17 -15.11 16.01
C ALA A 132 -3.69 -14.75 15.77
N LYS A 133 -3.05 -15.35 14.75
CA LYS A 133 -1.65 -15.06 14.41
C LYS A 133 -1.46 -13.60 13.98
N ILE A 134 -2.33 -13.08 13.10
CA ILE A 134 -2.27 -11.69 12.65
C ILE A 134 -2.51 -10.72 13.81
N ALA A 135 -3.51 -10.99 14.66
CA ALA A 135 -3.79 -10.19 15.85
C ALA A 135 -2.61 -10.19 16.83
N ALA A 136 -1.96 -11.34 17.03
CA ALA A 136 -0.79 -11.46 17.89
C ALA A 136 0.40 -10.64 17.35
N ASN A 137 0.64 -10.63 16.04
CA ASN A 137 1.69 -9.80 15.42
C ASN A 137 1.41 -8.31 15.59
N ARG A 138 0.17 -7.88 15.43
CA ARG A 138 -0.23 -6.50 15.70
C ARG A 138 0.03 -6.12 17.16
N GLN A 139 -0.42 -6.95 18.10
CA GLN A 139 -0.22 -6.71 19.54
C GLN A 139 1.27 -6.71 19.91
N ARG A 140 2.08 -7.59 19.31
CA ARG A 140 3.53 -7.62 19.50
C ARG A 140 4.16 -6.28 19.09
N ARG A 141 3.81 -5.75 17.91
CA ARG A 141 4.28 -4.44 17.45
C ARG A 141 3.89 -3.32 18.43
N GLU A 142 2.62 -3.26 18.84
CA GLU A 142 2.12 -2.24 19.76
C GLU A 142 2.86 -2.31 21.11
N ASN A 143 3.09 -3.50 21.65
CA ASN A 143 3.86 -3.71 22.86
C ASN A 143 5.33 -3.29 22.70
N TYR A 144 5.93 -3.59 21.54
CA TYR A 144 7.32 -3.25 21.25
C TYR A 144 7.50 -1.72 21.20
N ILE A 145 6.63 -1.02 20.48
CA ILE A 145 6.60 0.46 20.44
C ILE A 145 6.41 1.04 21.84
N ALA A 146 5.51 0.49 22.65
CA ALA A 146 5.29 0.95 24.00
C ALA A 146 6.51 0.76 24.93
N THR A 147 7.35 -0.24 24.64
CA THR A 147 8.51 -0.61 25.47
C THR A 147 9.78 0.15 25.09
N ILE A 148 10.12 0.19 23.79
CA ILE A 148 11.36 0.80 23.30
C ILE A 148 11.18 2.16 22.63
N GLY A 149 9.92 2.57 22.38
CA GLY A 149 9.60 3.81 21.68
C GLY A 149 9.72 3.70 20.16
N GLU A 150 9.49 4.82 19.50
CA GLU A 150 9.61 4.98 18.05
C GLU A 150 10.36 6.29 17.72
N GLY A 151 10.82 6.44 16.47
CA GLY A 151 11.46 7.67 16.00
C GLY A 151 10.51 8.88 15.99
N PRO A 152 11.06 10.10 15.92
CA PRO A 152 10.26 11.31 15.76
C PRO A 152 9.65 11.39 14.37
N ARG A 153 8.52 12.10 14.23
CA ARG A 153 7.95 12.41 12.90
C ARG A 153 8.57 13.68 12.33
N PRO A 154 8.72 13.78 11.00
CA PRO A 154 8.43 12.75 9.98
C PRO A 154 9.35 11.53 10.14
N TYR A 155 8.80 10.31 9.98
CA TYR A 155 9.63 9.10 9.94
C TYR A 155 10.53 9.11 8.71
N LEU A 156 11.83 8.88 8.91
CA LEU A 156 12.79 8.75 7.82
C LEU A 156 12.62 7.39 7.14
N TYR A 157 12.19 7.43 5.89
CA TYR A 157 11.88 6.25 5.11
C TYR A 157 12.91 6.06 3.99
N VAL A 158 13.60 4.93 3.97
CA VAL A 158 14.61 4.58 2.96
C VAL A 158 14.30 3.24 2.30
N ILE A 159 14.79 3.07 1.08
CA ILE A 159 14.67 1.83 0.31
C ILE A 159 16.01 1.08 0.34
N VAL A 160 15.95 -0.22 0.70
CA VAL A 160 17.06 -1.17 0.64
C VAL A 160 16.56 -2.43 -0.07
N ALA A 161 16.92 -2.62 -1.33
CA ALA A 161 16.45 -3.75 -2.13
C ALA A 161 17.50 -4.11 -3.18
N THR A 162 18.47 -4.94 -2.78
CA THR A 162 19.61 -5.33 -3.63
C THR A 162 19.27 -6.49 -4.58
N GLY A 163 18.22 -7.26 -4.29
CA GLY A 163 17.92 -8.54 -4.94
C GLY A 163 18.41 -9.74 -4.16
N ASN A 164 19.06 -9.54 -3.01
CA ASN A 164 19.49 -10.59 -2.10
C ASN A 164 19.11 -10.22 -0.66
N ILE A 165 18.20 -11.00 -0.06
CA ILE A 165 17.66 -10.70 1.28
C ILE A 165 18.75 -10.66 2.37
N TYR A 166 19.79 -11.45 2.25
CA TYR A 166 20.86 -11.49 3.24
C TYR A 166 21.75 -10.24 3.17
N GLU A 167 21.99 -9.72 1.97
CA GLU A 167 22.65 -8.42 1.79
C GLU A 167 21.75 -7.28 2.24
N ASP A 168 20.44 -7.37 1.97
CA ASP A 168 19.46 -6.39 2.43
C ASP A 168 19.41 -6.29 3.95
N VAL A 169 19.57 -7.40 4.69
CA VAL A 169 19.67 -7.39 6.16
C VAL A 169 20.81 -6.50 6.62
N VAL A 170 22.00 -6.67 6.04
CA VAL A 170 23.19 -5.88 6.42
C VAL A 170 22.96 -4.39 6.16
N GLN A 171 22.44 -4.05 4.99
CA GLN A 171 22.17 -2.67 4.59
C GLN A 171 21.02 -2.03 5.38
N ALA A 172 19.96 -2.80 5.68
CA ALA A 172 18.82 -2.35 6.46
C ALA A 172 19.23 -2.02 7.92
N GLN A 173 20.01 -2.91 8.55
CA GLN A 173 20.53 -2.66 9.89
C GLN A 173 21.47 -1.46 9.92
N ALA A 174 22.31 -1.27 8.90
CA ALA A 174 23.16 -0.09 8.78
C ALA A 174 22.33 1.19 8.66
N ALA A 175 21.28 1.20 7.82
CA ALA A 175 20.39 2.36 7.68
C ALA A 175 19.63 2.68 8.99
N ALA A 176 19.18 1.66 9.72
CA ALA A 176 18.56 1.83 11.03
C ALA A 176 19.50 2.48 12.05
N ARG A 177 20.76 2.04 12.13
CA ARG A 177 21.79 2.66 12.99
C ARG A 177 22.07 4.11 12.63
N GLN A 178 21.97 4.45 11.34
CA GLN A 178 22.16 5.80 10.83
C GLN A 178 20.97 6.73 11.13
N GLY A 179 19.79 6.19 11.41
CA GLY A 179 18.61 6.96 11.79
C GLY A 179 17.35 6.71 10.99
N ALA A 180 17.33 5.74 10.07
CA ALA A 180 16.10 5.37 9.36
C ALA A 180 15.08 4.74 10.31
N ASP A 181 13.80 5.10 10.15
CA ASP A 181 12.67 4.64 10.96
C ASP A 181 11.78 3.66 10.20
N ILE A 182 11.72 3.78 8.87
CA ILE A 182 10.99 2.88 7.97
C ILE A 182 11.97 2.41 6.91
N ILE A 183 12.07 1.10 6.71
CA ILE A 183 12.94 0.50 5.71
C ILE A 183 12.11 -0.36 4.77
N ALA A 184 12.04 0.06 3.51
CA ALA A 184 11.49 -0.75 2.44
C ALA A 184 12.58 -1.66 1.90
N VAL A 185 12.63 -2.86 2.43
CA VAL A 185 13.61 -3.87 2.02
C VAL A 185 13.18 -4.59 0.76
N ILE A 186 11.89 -4.74 0.60
CA ILE A 186 11.30 -5.54 -0.44
C ILE A 186 10.62 -4.60 -1.44
N ARG A 187 11.23 -4.49 -2.61
CA ARG A 187 10.75 -3.67 -3.73
C ARG A 187 10.39 -4.59 -4.89
N THR A 188 9.14 -4.57 -5.28
CA THR A 188 8.57 -5.53 -6.23
C THR A 188 8.39 -4.97 -7.64
N THR A 189 9.27 -4.10 -8.12
CA THR A 189 9.11 -3.52 -9.48
C THR A 189 8.98 -4.61 -10.55
N GLY A 190 9.85 -5.63 -10.53
CA GLY A 190 9.73 -6.80 -11.41
C GLY A 190 8.59 -7.73 -11.02
N GLN A 191 8.38 -7.96 -9.73
CA GLN A 191 7.36 -8.88 -9.21
C GLN A 191 5.93 -8.38 -9.44
N SER A 192 5.70 -7.07 -9.59
CA SER A 192 4.35 -6.51 -9.78
C SER A 192 3.59 -7.09 -10.97
N LEU A 193 4.32 -7.63 -11.95
CA LEU A 193 3.77 -8.26 -13.16
C LEU A 193 3.74 -9.80 -13.10
N LEU A 194 4.20 -10.40 -12.01
CA LEU A 194 4.09 -11.85 -11.79
C LEU A 194 2.73 -12.17 -11.16
N ASP A 195 2.01 -13.12 -11.74
CA ASP A 195 0.74 -13.60 -11.17
C ASP A 195 0.97 -14.82 -10.26
N TYR A 196 2.05 -14.79 -9.53
CA TYR A 196 2.41 -15.71 -8.44
C TYR A 196 3.42 -15.05 -7.51
N VAL A 197 3.51 -15.51 -6.27
CA VAL A 197 4.54 -15.08 -5.33
C VAL A 197 5.63 -16.15 -5.26
N PRO A 198 6.90 -15.82 -5.57
CA PRO A 198 8.02 -16.74 -5.42
C PRO A 198 8.11 -17.31 -3.99
N TYR A 199 8.58 -18.54 -3.87
CA TYR A 199 8.72 -19.23 -2.59
C TYR A 199 10.15 -19.16 -2.06
N GLY A 200 10.31 -18.99 -0.74
CA GLY A 200 11.58 -19.01 -0.05
C GLY A 200 12.33 -17.67 -0.08
N ALA A 201 13.60 -17.73 0.32
CA ALA A 201 14.47 -16.57 0.39
C ALA A 201 14.92 -16.13 -1.01
N THR A 202 14.90 -14.82 -1.28
CA THR A 202 15.43 -14.26 -2.52
C THR A 202 16.93 -14.06 -2.41
N THR A 203 17.68 -14.69 -3.30
CA THR A 203 19.15 -14.53 -3.42
C THR A 203 19.57 -13.84 -4.72
N GLU A 204 18.73 -13.90 -5.73
CA GLU A 204 18.95 -13.34 -7.07
C GLU A 204 17.64 -12.70 -7.59
N GLY A 205 17.24 -11.60 -6.93
CA GLY A 205 16.02 -10.87 -7.30
C GLY A 205 16.22 -10.01 -8.54
N PHE A 206 15.22 -10.00 -9.44
CA PHE A 206 15.18 -9.14 -10.60
C PHE A 206 14.36 -7.86 -10.31
N GLY A 207 14.98 -6.70 -10.49
CA GLY A 207 14.36 -5.41 -10.19
C GLY A 207 14.21 -5.10 -8.69
N GLY A 208 14.93 -5.83 -7.85
CA GLY A 208 14.96 -5.75 -6.40
C GLY A 208 14.66 -7.09 -5.73
N THR A 209 14.58 -7.10 -4.42
CA THR A 209 14.29 -8.30 -3.62
C THR A 209 12.78 -8.58 -3.66
N PHE A 210 12.39 -9.84 -3.87
CA PHE A 210 10.98 -10.20 -3.95
C PHE A 210 10.28 -10.19 -2.58
N ALA A 211 9.00 -9.86 -2.59
CA ALA A 211 8.12 -10.09 -1.47
C ALA A 211 7.81 -11.60 -1.39
N THR A 212 8.35 -12.26 -0.39
CA THR A 212 8.03 -13.64 -0.04
C THR A 212 7.81 -13.72 1.47
N GLN A 213 7.07 -14.72 1.93
CA GLN A 213 6.84 -14.88 3.36
C GLN A 213 8.15 -15.07 4.13
N GLU A 214 9.12 -15.82 3.56
CA GLU A 214 10.43 -16.02 4.17
C GLU A 214 11.23 -14.73 4.26
N ASN A 215 11.23 -13.89 3.21
CA ASN A 215 11.91 -12.60 3.24
C ASN A 215 11.33 -11.66 4.30
N PHE A 216 10.00 -11.65 4.49
CA PHE A 216 9.37 -10.89 5.57
C PHE A 216 9.86 -11.37 6.93
N ARG A 217 9.92 -12.69 7.15
CA ARG A 217 10.38 -13.30 8.42
C ARG A 217 11.84 -12.95 8.72
N ILE A 218 12.73 -13.13 7.74
CA ILE A 218 14.16 -12.82 7.86
C ILE A 218 14.34 -11.35 8.22
N MET A 219 13.69 -10.46 7.47
CA MET A 219 13.91 -9.04 7.67
C MET A 219 13.24 -8.52 8.95
N ARG A 220 12.04 -8.98 9.29
CA ARG A 220 11.42 -8.57 10.57
C ARG A 220 12.31 -8.91 11.76
N LYS A 221 12.88 -10.11 11.78
CA LYS A 221 13.82 -10.52 12.82
C LYS A 221 15.03 -9.56 12.87
N ALA A 222 15.64 -9.27 11.73
CA ALA A 222 16.82 -8.39 11.66
C ALA A 222 16.49 -6.95 12.11
N LEU A 223 15.31 -6.43 11.79
CA LEU A 223 14.88 -5.10 12.22
C LEU A 223 14.49 -5.06 13.71
N ASP A 224 14.00 -6.15 14.28
CA ASP A 224 13.78 -6.26 15.72
C ASP A 224 15.12 -6.20 16.47
N GLU A 225 16.12 -7.00 16.04
CA GLU A 225 17.46 -7.01 16.63
C GLU A 225 18.13 -5.62 16.62
N VAL A 226 18.12 -4.94 15.47
CA VAL A 226 18.70 -3.58 15.41
C VAL A 226 17.83 -2.55 16.14
N GLY A 227 16.53 -2.74 16.20
CA GLY A 227 15.61 -1.90 16.96
C GLY A 227 15.92 -1.90 18.45
N GLU A 228 16.20 -3.07 19.03
CA GLU A 228 16.69 -3.22 20.40
C GLU A 228 18.03 -2.51 20.61
N GLU A 229 18.96 -2.65 19.67
CA GLU A 229 20.29 -2.01 19.73
C GLU A 229 20.19 -0.49 19.73
N VAL A 230 19.33 0.10 18.86
CA VAL A 230 19.22 1.55 18.71
C VAL A 230 18.16 2.18 19.63
N GLY A 231 17.43 1.37 20.40
CA GLY A 231 16.42 1.80 21.36
C GLY A 231 15.17 2.44 20.74
N ARG A 232 14.75 1.98 19.54
CA ARG A 232 13.50 2.40 18.90
C ARG A 232 12.99 1.35 17.91
N TYR A 233 11.67 1.28 17.74
CA TYR A 233 11.05 0.38 16.76
C TYR A 233 11.35 0.80 15.32
N ILE A 234 11.85 -0.15 14.52
CA ILE A 234 12.12 0.06 13.09
C ILE A 234 11.03 -0.64 12.27
N ARG A 235 10.32 0.11 11.43
CA ARG A 235 9.23 -0.40 10.62
C ARG A 235 9.72 -1.08 9.36
N LEU A 236 9.15 -2.24 9.07
CA LEU A 236 9.32 -2.95 7.81
C LEU A 236 8.28 -2.49 6.81
N CYS A 237 8.74 -2.04 5.65
CA CYS A 237 7.88 -1.66 4.52
C CYS A 237 8.10 -2.57 3.31
N ASN A 238 7.04 -2.73 2.53
CA ASN A 238 7.07 -3.42 1.25
C ASN A 238 6.33 -2.61 0.17
N TYR A 239 6.77 -2.75 -1.09
CA TYR A 239 6.07 -2.24 -2.26
C TYR A 239 5.20 -3.33 -2.87
N CYS A 240 3.88 -3.13 -2.86
CA CYS A 240 2.95 -4.07 -3.46
C CYS A 240 1.73 -3.39 -4.09
N SER A 241 1.87 -3.03 -5.36
CA SER A 241 0.78 -2.55 -6.22
C SER A 241 0.81 -3.32 -7.54
N GLY A 242 0.62 -4.64 -7.47
CA GLY A 242 0.74 -5.57 -8.58
C GLY A 242 -0.28 -6.71 -8.53
N LEU A 243 -0.06 -7.73 -9.34
CA LEU A 243 -1.00 -8.85 -9.53
C LEU A 243 -1.22 -9.74 -8.30
N CYS A 244 -0.33 -9.71 -7.31
CA CYS A 244 -0.44 -10.50 -6.08
C CYS A 244 -0.67 -9.64 -4.84
N MET A 245 -1.29 -8.48 -4.97
CA MET A 245 -1.46 -7.51 -3.89
C MET A 245 -2.04 -8.11 -2.60
N PRO A 246 -3.18 -8.84 -2.60
CA PRO A 246 -3.74 -9.40 -1.38
C PRO A 246 -2.93 -10.58 -0.84
N GLU A 247 -2.26 -11.36 -1.69
CA GLU A 247 -1.37 -12.45 -1.25
C GLU A 247 -0.17 -11.92 -0.46
N ILE A 248 0.45 -10.86 -0.96
CA ILE A 248 1.59 -10.23 -0.28
C ILE A 248 1.12 -9.57 1.02
N ALA A 249 -0.09 -8.97 1.04
CA ALA A 249 -0.67 -8.40 2.25
C ALA A 249 -0.84 -9.46 3.36
N VAL A 250 -1.36 -10.64 3.04
CA VAL A 250 -1.54 -11.70 4.04
C VAL A 250 -0.20 -12.25 4.52
N MET A 251 0.76 -12.46 3.63
CA MET A 251 2.11 -12.90 4.02
C MET A 251 2.77 -11.89 4.95
N GLY A 252 2.69 -10.60 4.61
CA GLY A 252 3.19 -9.52 5.45
C GLY A 252 2.51 -9.46 6.81
N ALA A 253 1.18 -9.59 6.86
CA ALA A 253 0.42 -9.61 8.11
C ALA A 253 0.78 -10.80 9.01
N LEU A 254 1.03 -11.97 8.42
CA LEU A 254 1.46 -13.18 9.12
C LEU A 254 2.90 -13.09 9.67
N GLU A 255 3.74 -12.20 9.15
CA GLU A 255 5.15 -12.05 9.53
C GLU A 255 5.49 -10.67 10.14
N GLY A 256 4.49 -9.80 10.39
CA GLY A 256 4.69 -8.55 11.12
C GLY A 256 5.14 -7.37 10.26
N LEU A 257 4.64 -7.25 9.03
CA LEU A 257 4.79 -6.06 8.18
C LEU A 257 4.11 -4.85 8.83
N ASP A 258 4.68 -3.66 8.67
CA ASP A 258 4.21 -2.42 9.28
C ASP A 258 3.67 -1.40 8.29
N VAL A 259 4.25 -1.35 7.08
CA VAL A 259 3.90 -0.38 6.03
C VAL A 259 3.86 -1.09 4.69
N MET A 260 2.92 -0.73 3.83
CA MET A 260 2.77 -1.37 2.53
C MET A 260 2.32 -0.38 1.46
N LEU A 261 3.04 -0.27 0.35
CA LEU A 261 2.51 0.39 -0.84
C LEU A 261 1.31 -0.45 -1.35
N ASN A 262 0.14 0.14 -1.29
CA ASN A 262 -1.13 -0.52 -1.55
C ASN A 262 -2.08 0.43 -2.27
N ASP A 263 -1.93 0.52 -3.58
CA ASP A 263 -2.68 1.44 -4.42
C ASP A 263 -2.97 0.82 -5.79
N ALA A 264 -4.26 0.56 -6.05
CA ALA A 264 -4.73 0.06 -7.33
C ALA A 264 -4.46 1.07 -8.45
N LEU A 265 -4.70 2.36 -8.23
CA LEU A 265 -4.50 3.39 -9.24
C LEU A 265 -3.04 3.46 -9.69
N TYR A 266 -2.08 3.35 -8.76
CA TYR A 266 -0.66 3.23 -9.11
C TYR A 266 -0.39 2.00 -9.99
N GLY A 267 -0.95 0.85 -9.64
CA GLY A 267 -0.84 -0.38 -10.43
C GLY A 267 -1.43 -0.24 -11.83
N ILE A 268 -2.60 0.36 -11.93
CA ILE A 268 -3.27 0.65 -13.21
C ILE A 268 -2.42 1.58 -14.07
N LEU A 269 -2.04 2.72 -13.54
CA LEU A 269 -1.39 3.79 -14.30
C LEU A 269 0.05 3.42 -14.67
N PHE A 270 0.87 3.01 -13.71
CA PHE A 270 2.32 2.87 -13.88
C PHE A 270 2.80 1.43 -14.11
N ARG A 271 1.94 0.41 -14.00
CA ARG A 271 2.29 -1.00 -14.20
C ARG A 271 1.42 -1.70 -15.23
N ASP A 272 0.45 -1.00 -15.81
CA ASP A 272 -0.49 -1.56 -16.80
C ASP A 272 -1.24 -2.79 -16.28
N ILE A 273 -1.65 -2.75 -15.00
CA ILE A 273 -2.53 -3.78 -14.41
C ILE A 273 -3.98 -3.46 -14.78
N ASN A 274 -4.77 -4.48 -15.08
CA ASN A 274 -6.18 -4.29 -15.38
C ASN A 274 -6.93 -3.68 -14.19
N MET A 275 -7.76 -2.66 -14.45
CA MET A 275 -8.43 -1.91 -13.39
C MET A 275 -9.47 -2.73 -12.63
N GLN A 276 -10.18 -3.65 -13.30
CA GLN A 276 -11.17 -4.52 -12.66
C GLN A 276 -10.47 -5.47 -11.67
N ARG A 277 -9.36 -6.07 -12.12
CA ARG A 277 -8.55 -6.97 -11.32
C ARG A 277 -8.01 -6.29 -10.06
N THR A 278 -7.31 -5.18 -10.24
CA THR A 278 -6.55 -4.60 -9.13
C THR A 278 -7.42 -3.85 -8.12
N LEU A 279 -8.61 -3.33 -8.49
CA LEU A 279 -9.54 -2.74 -7.52
C LEU A 279 -10.16 -3.79 -6.61
N VAL A 280 -10.49 -4.99 -7.13
CA VAL A 280 -10.93 -6.12 -6.30
C VAL A 280 -9.80 -6.59 -5.38
N ASP A 281 -8.58 -6.73 -5.91
CA ASP A 281 -7.40 -7.14 -5.15
C ASP A 281 -7.07 -6.13 -4.04
N GLN A 282 -7.17 -4.82 -4.33
CA GLN A 282 -6.95 -3.76 -3.35
C GLN A 282 -7.91 -3.85 -2.17
N TYR A 283 -9.19 -4.07 -2.42
CA TYR A 283 -10.18 -4.15 -1.35
C TYR A 283 -9.83 -5.24 -0.34
N MET A 284 -9.57 -6.47 -0.80
CA MET A 284 -9.17 -7.58 0.07
C MET A 284 -7.86 -7.29 0.80
N SER A 285 -6.89 -6.74 0.11
CA SER A 285 -5.60 -6.33 0.66
C SER A 285 -5.76 -5.28 1.77
N ARG A 286 -6.60 -4.28 1.57
CA ARG A 286 -6.89 -3.23 2.57
C ARG A 286 -7.64 -3.75 3.77
N VAL A 287 -8.56 -4.70 3.60
CA VAL A 287 -9.23 -5.37 4.72
C VAL A 287 -8.20 -6.08 5.62
N ILE A 288 -7.24 -6.80 5.03
CA ILE A 288 -6.16 -7.46 5.76
C ILE A 288 -5.27 -6.42 6.46
N ASN A 289 -4.83 -5.37 5.75
CA ASN A 289 -3.97 -4.33 6.29
C ASN A 289 -4.64 -3.56 7.44
N GLY A 290 -5.94 -3.27 7.34
CA GLY A 290 -6.72 -2.64 8.40
C GLY A 290 -6.71 -3.47 9.68
N PHE A 291 -6.97 -4.78 9.57
CA PHE A 291 -6.96 -5.69 10.70
C PHE A 291 -5.55 -5.85 11.30
N ALA A 292 -4.54 -5.99 10.47
CA ALA A 292 -3.15 -6.13 10.90
C ALA A 292 -2.53 -4.82 11.43
N GLY A 293 -3.21 -3.68 11.31
CA GLY A 293 -2.68 -2.38 11.73
C GLY A 293 -1.52 -1.89 10.84
N VAL A 294 -1.49 -2.31 9.59
CA VAL A 294 -0.46 -1.91 8.59
C VAL A 294 -0.83 -0.55 8.01
N ILE A 295 0.13 0.36 7.95
CA ILE A 295 -0.03 1.65 7.27
C ILE A 295 0.04 1.40 5.75
N ILE A 296 -1.00 1.78 5.01
CA ILE A 296 -0.93 1.76 3.55
C ILE A 296 -0.22 3.02 3.03
N ASN A 297 0.60 2.88 1.99
CA ASN A 297 1.08 3.99 1.18
C ASN A 297 0.35 3.99 -0.16
N THR A 298 -0.07 5.16 -0.63
CA THR A 298 -0.65 5.33 -1.96
C THR A 298 0.35 6.01 -2.90
N GLY A 299 0.06 6.06 -4.18
CA GLY A 299 1.02 6.40 -5.23
C GLY A 299 0.73 7.69 -5.99
N GLU A 300 -0.18 8.53 -5.51
CA GLU A 300 -0.56 9.79 -6.13
C GLU A 300 0.62 10.76 -6.27
N ASP A 301 1.59 10.64 -5.37
CA ASP A 301 2.87 11.34 -5.42
C ASP A 301 3.65 11.13 -6.74
N ASN A 302 3.30 10.12 -7.54
CA ASN A 302 3.91 9.87 -8.85
C ASN A 302 3.15 10.53 -10.02
N TYR A 303 1.93 11.04 -9.82
CA TYR A 303 1.11 11.52 -10.95
C TYR A 303 1.76 12.66 -11.71
N LEU A 304 2.39 13.58 -11.01
CA LEU A 304 3.04 14.75 -11.61
C LEU A 304 4.42 14.43 -12.20
N THR A 305 4.89 13.19 -12.10
CA THR A 305 6.09 12.75 -12.85
C THR A 305 5.81 12.61 -14.34
N THR A 306 4.57 12.35 -14.74
CA THR A 306 4.14 12.20 -16.14
C THR A 306 3.24 13.35 -16.61
N ALA A 307 2.45 13.94 -15.73
CA ALA A 307 1.58 15.07 -16.03
C ALA A 307 2.28 16.43 -15.77
N ASP A 308 1.66 17.52 -16.25
CA ASP A 308 2.10 18.89 -15.93
C ASP A 308 1.78 19.22 -14.46
N ALA A 309 2.81 19.52 -13.67
CA ALA A 309 2.64 19.73 -12.24
C ALA A 309 1.82 20.98 -11.89
N VAL A 310 1.90 22.04 -12.71
CA VAL A 310 1.16 23.30 -12.45
C VAL A 310 -0.33 23.13 -12.74
N GLU A 311 -0.65 22.51 -13.87
CA GLU A 311 -2.05 22.36 -14.31
C GLU A 311 -2.76 21.21 -13.60
N GLU A 312 -2.05 20.09 -13.32
CA GLU A 312 -2.65 18.83 -12.91
C GLU A 312 -2.48 18.50 -11.41
N ALA A 313 -1.91 19.41 -10.60
CA ALA A 313 -1.77 19.21 -9.14
C ALA A 313 -3.08 18.82 -8.43
N HIS A 314 -4.20 19.30 -8.94
CA HIS A 314 -5.53 19.02 -8.41
C HIS A 314 -5.94 17.53 -8.54
N THR A 315 -5.36 16.80 -9.49
CA THR A 315 -5.63 15.36 -9.67
C THR A 315 -5.04 14.52 -8.53
N VAL A 316 -3.93 14.97 -7.93
CA VAL A 316 -3.33 14.34 -6.74
C VAL A 316 -4.31 14.41 -5.56
N LEU A 317 -4.81 15.61 -5.23
CA LEU A 317 -5.77 15.79 -4.14
C LEU A 317 -7.09 15.04 -4.39
N ALA A 318 -7.62 15.09 -5.62
CA ALA A 318 -8.85 14.37 -5.95
C ALA A 318 -8.69 12.85 -5.77
N SER A 319 -7.54 12.30 -6.18
CA SER A 319 -7.22 10.88 -6.00
C SER A 319 -7.00 10.52 -4.53
N ASP A 320 -6.31 11.36 -3.75
CA ASP A 320 -6.15 11.17 -2.30
C ASP A 320 -7.52 11.06 -1.60
N LEU A 321 -8.48 11.95 -1.94
CA LEU A 321 -9.84 11.90 -1.40
C LEU A 321 -10.59 10.62 -1.81
N ILE A 322 -10.44 10.16 -3.05
CA ILE A 322 -11.03 8.88 -3.49
C ILE A 322 -10.37 7.71 -2.76
N ASN A 323 -9.04 7.70 -2.63
CA ASN A 323 -8.30 6.65 -1.93
C ASN A 323 -8.61 6.61 -0.42
N GLU A 324 -8.82 7.76 0.23
CA GLU A 324 -9.34 7.85 1.60
C GLU A 324 -10.67 7.08 1.72
N GLN A 325 -11.62 7.33 0.83
CA GLN A 325 -12.93 6.69 0.88
C GLN A 325 -12.87 5.19 0.59
N LEU A 326 -12.08 4.76 -0.40
CA LEU A 326 -11.83 3.34 -0.66
C LEU A 326 -11.17 2.63 0.54
N ALA A 327 -10.30 3.32 1.28
CA ALA A 327 -9.69 2.78 2.50
C ALA A 327 -10.72 2.66 3.64
N LEU A 328 -11.56 3.67 3.85
CA LEU A 328 -12.64 3.64 4.84
C LEU A 328 -13.65 2.50 4.57
N LEU A 329 -14.01 2.26 3.31
CA LEU A 329 -14.89 1.15 2.90
C LEU A 329 -14.28 -0.21 3.25
N ALA A 330 -12.95 -0.36 3.16
CA ALA A 330 -12.23 -1.55 3.58
C ALA A 330 -11.99 -1.65 5.10
N GLY A 331 -12.35 -0.62 5.87
CA GLY A 331 -12.24 -0.60 7.34
C GLY A 331 -10.90 -0.11 7.87
N LEU A 332 -10.08 0.59 7.07
CA LEU A 332 -8.88 1.25 7.57
C LEU A 332 -9.25 2.57 8.26
N PRO A 333 -8.68 2.87 9.45
CA PRO A 333 -8.77 4.19 10.05
C PRO A 333 -7.81 5.18 9.38
N GLU A 334 -8.06 6.48 9.52
CA GLU A 334 -7.23 7.55 8.95
C GLU A 334 -5.75 7.42 9.37
N GLU A 335 -5.48 6.98 10.58
CA GLU A 335 -4.14 6.79 11.16
C GLU A 335 -3.31 5.69 10.44
N GLN A 336 -3.92 4.92 9.56
CA GLN A 336 -3.25 3.93 8.71
C GLN A 336 -3.13 4.36 7.24
N MET A 337 -3.51 5.60 6.89
CA MET A 337 -3.53 6.10 5.52
C MET A 337 -2.31 6.96 5.23
N GLY A 338 -1.25 6.35 4.75
CA GLY A 338 -0.07 7.03 4.20
C GLY A 338 -0.33 7.52 2.78
N LEU A 339 -1.32 8.42 2.62
CA LEU A 339 -1.66 9.00 1.32
C LEU A 339 -0.45 9.72 0.75
N GLY A 340 -0.14 9.44 -0.51
CA GLY A 340 1.06 9.89 -1.19
C GLY A 340 0.85 11.21 -1.91
N HIS A 341 1.71 12.20 -1.68
CA HIS A 341 1.65 13.46 -2.40
C HIS A 341 3.02 14.09 -2.66
N ALA A 342 3.12 14.85 -3.73
CA ALA A 342 4.22 15.74 -4.08
C ALA A 342 3.76 16.67 -5.19
N PHE A 343 4.43 17.80 -5.34
CA PHE A 343 4.23 18.69 -6.49
C PHE A 343 5.28 18.46 -7.61
N GLU A 344 6.38 17.78 -7.34
CA GLU A 344 7.50 17.57 -8.28
C GLU A 344 8.16 18.89 -8.72
N MET A 345 8.78 19.56 -7.79
CA MET A 345 9.40 20.89 -7.94
C MET A 345 10.35 20.97 -9.15
N ASP A 346 9.91 21.62 -10.24
CA ASP A 346 10.75 21.89 -11.40
C ASP A 346 11.80 22.96 -11.06
N PRO A 347 13.11 22.67 -11.25
CA PRO A 347 14.17 23.64 -11.00
C PRO A 347 14.09 24.91 -11.87
N MET A 348 13.35 24.89 -12.96
CA MET A 348 13.16 26.03 -13.87
C MET A 348 11.87 26.81 -13.57
N LEU A 349 11.00 26.30 -12.69
CA LEU A 349 9.75 26.96 -12.34
C LEU A 349 9.98 28.00 -11.24
N GLU A 350 9.68 29.26 -11.54
CA GLU A 350 9.70 30.31 -10.53
C GLU A 350 8.71 29.99 -9.42
N ASN A 351 9.16 30.17 -8.15
CA ASN A 351 8.37 29.90 -6.96
C ASN A 351 7.94 28.41 -6.78
N GLY A 352 8.59 27.45 -7.46
CA GLY A 352 8.27 26.03 -7.34
C GLY A 352 8.23 25.53 -5.88
N PHE A 353 9.15 26.00 -5.02
CA PHE A 353 9.14 25.72 -3.58
C PHE A 353 7.86 26.20 -2.88
N LEU A 354 7.31 27.35 -3.26
CA LEU A 354 6.07 27.87 -2.66
C LEU A 354 4.84 27.04 -3.11
N TYR A 355 4.87 26.50 -4.32
CA TYR A 355 3.83 25.59 -4.81
C TYR A 355 3.89 24.25 -4.07
N GLU A 356 5.08 23.73 -3.84
CA GLU A 356 5.31 22.53 -3.03
C GLU A 356 4.79 22.70 -1.61
N LEU A 357 5.12 23.85 -0.95
CA LEU A 357 4.58 24.17 0.37
C LEU A 357 3.05 24.27 0.38
N ALA A 358 2.46 24.85 -0.66
CA ALA A 358 1.01 24.96 -0.78
C ALA A 358 0.36 23.59 -0.83
N GLN A 359 0.89 22.69 -1.66
CA GLN A 359 0.40 21.31 -1.82
C GLN A 359 0.53 20.53 -0.51
N ALA A 360 1.73 20.53 0.07
CA ALA A 360 2.00 19.74 1.27
C ALA A 360 1.22 20.22 2.50
N GLN A 361 1.11 21.55 2.70
CA GLN A 361 0.32 22.11 3.80
C GLN A 361 -1.17 21.87 3.62
N MET A 362 -1.69 21.98 2.39
CA MET A 362 -3.10 21.72 2.07
C MET A 362 -3.46 20.26 2.38
N THR A 363 -2.66 19.32 1.90
CA THR A 363 -2.87 17.89 2.15
C THR A 363 -2.84 17.59 3.65
N ARG A 364 -1.89 18.18 4.42
CA ARG A 364 -1.84 18.03 5.87
C ARG A 364 -3.08 18.60 6.58
N GLU A 365 -3.62 19.73 6.15
CA GLU A 365 -4.83 20.30 6.76
C GLU A 365 -6.10 19.50 6.43
N ILE A 366 -6.16 18.93 5.23
CA ILE A 366 -7.29 18.10 4.80
C ILE A 366 -7.27 16.72 5.50
N PHE A 367 -6.09 16.11 5.69
CA PHE A 367 -5.94 14.79 6.31
C PHE A 367 -5.13 14.88 7.63
N PRO A 368 -5.70 15.45 8.70
CA PRO A 368 -4.94 15.82 9.89
C PRO A 368 -4.37 14.66 10.69
N LYS A 369 -4.99 13.48 10.65
CA LYS A 369 -4.55 12.29 11.38
C LYS A 369 -3.76 11.31 10.54
N ALA A 370 -3.88 11.40 9.20
CA ALA A 370 -3.19 10.51 8.29
C ALA A 370 -1.67 10.67 8.41
N PRO A 371 -0.89 9.58 8.45
CA PRO A 371 0.57 9.66 8.48
C PRO A 371 1.18 10.26 7.21
N LEU A 372 0.45 10.52 6.19
CA LEU A 372 0.83 11.09 4.90
C LEU A 372 2.25 10.75 4.45
N LYS A 373 2.41 10.16 3.30
CA LYS A 373 3.71 9.90 2.70
C LYS A 373 4.10 11.03 1.75
N TYR A 374 5.17 11.72 2.06
CA TYR A 374 5.71 12.78 1.24
C TYR A 374 6.88 12.25 0.41
N MET A 375 6.79 12.39 -0.92
CA MET A 375 7.76 11.84 -1.86
C MET A 375 8.95 12.79 -2.09
N PRO A 376 10.18 12.27 -2.31
CA PRO A 376 11.32 13.08 -2.75
C PRO A 376 11.19 13.44 -4.24
N PRO A 377 12.00 14.39 -4.74
CA PRO A 377 12.04 14.71 -6.16
C PRO A 377 12.55 13.51 -6.96
N THR A 378 11.89 13.18 -8.07
CA THR A 378 12.29 12.11 -8.96
C THR A 378 12.41 12.56 -10.42
N LYS A 379 11.41 13.30 -10.90
CA LYS A 379 11.30 13.75 -12.31
C LYS A 379 12.51 14.56 -12.81
N PHE A 380 13.08 15.39 -11.94
CA PHE A 380 14.12 16.35 -12.31
C PHE A 380 15.52 15.98 -11.80
N MET A 381 15.72 14.76 -11.31
CA MET A 381 17.03 14.24 -10.95
C MET A 381 17.86 13.97 -12.22
N THR A 382 19.10 14.47 -12.26
CA THR A 382 19.90 14.51 -13.52
C THR A 382 21.25 13.83 -13.41
N GLY A 383 21.58 13.19 -12.30
CA GLY A 383 22.92 12.67 -12.04
C GLY A 383 23.95 13.72 -11.59
N ASN A 384 23.59 15.00 -11.54
CA ASN A 384 24.37 16.01 -10.81
C ASN A 384 24.07 15.87 -9.32
N ILE A 385 24.97 15.20 -8.60
CA ILE A 385 24.78 14.87 -7.17
C ILE A 385 24.63 16.10 -6.27
N PHE A 386 25.29 17.21 -6.60
CA PHE A 386 25.14 18.45 -5.83
C PHE A 386 23.76 19.07 -6.02
N ARG A 387 23.25 19.06 -7.25
CA ARG A 387 21.88 19.50 -7.53
C ARG A 387 20.87 18.56 -6.86
N GLY A 388 21.06 17.25 -6.96
CA GLY A 388 20.23 16.26 -6.30
C GLY A 388 20.18 16.48 -4.79
N HIS A 389 21.32 16.71 -4.15
CA HIS A 389 21.40 16.99 -2.72
C HIS A 389 20.63 18.27 -2.32
N ILE A 390 20.68 19.33 -3.14
CA ILE A 390 19.89 20.55 -2.89
C ILE A 390 18.40 20.27 -3.04
N GLN A 391 17.99 19.53 -4.07
CA GLN A 391 16.58 19.16 -4.27
C GLN A 391 16.05 18.33 -3.08
N ASP A 392 16.79 17.31 -2.65
CA ASP A 392 16.45 16.51 -1.47
C ASP A 392 16.31 17.40 -0.23
N ALA A 393 17.22 18.37 -0.04
CA ALA A 393 17.16 19.31 1.08
C ALA A 393 15.87 20.16 1.05
N LEU A 394 15.48 20.69 -0.11
CA LEU A 394 14.25 21.47 -0.26
C LEU A 394 13.00 20.64 0.08
N PHE A 395 12.94 19.38 -0.37
CA PHE A 395 11.84 18.47 -0.02
C PHE A 395 11.83 18.13 1.47
N ASN A 396 12.98 17.88 2.08
CA ASN A 396 13.10 17.67 3.52
C ASN A 396 12.63 18.90 4.32
N MET A 397 12.92 20.12 3.84
CA MET A 397 12.41 21.36 4.45
C MET A 397 10.88 21.41 4.39
N VAL A 398 10.27 21.09 3.25
CA VAL A 398 8.80 21.03 3.13
C VAL A 398 8.21 19.99 4.08
N GLY A 399 8.79 18.80 4.15
CA GLY A 399 8.31 17.70 4.99
C GLY A 399 8.22 18.09 6.48
N ILE A 400 9.28 18.70 7.04
CA ILE A 400 9.29 19.13 8.45
C ILE A 400 8.41 20.36 8.66
N TRP A 401 8.42 21.33 7.73
CA TRP A 401 7.63 22.56 7.84
C TRP A 401 6.13 22.29 7.91
N THR A 402 5.67 21.34 7.11
CA THR A 402 4.25 20.98 6.99
C THR A 402 3.84 19.78 7.85
N SER A 403 4.72 19.34 8.75
CA SER A 403 4.46 18.24 9.70
C SER A 403 4.00 16.95 9.04
N GLN A 404 4.70 16.53 7.99
CA GLN A 404 4.40 15.24 7.32
C GLN A 404 4.63 14.06 8.26
N GLY A 405 3.91 12.95 8.06
CA GLY A 405 4.08 11.77 8.90
C GLY A 405 5.25 10.89 8.47
N ILE A 406 5.44 10.74 7.17
CA ILE A 406 6.47 9.90 6.56
C ILE A 406 7.21 10.71 5.49
N GLN A 407 8.53 10.83 5.62
CA GLN A 407 9.41 11.42 4.63
C GLN A 407 10.17 10.32 3.92
N LEU A 408 9.78 10.00 2.67
CA LEU A 408 10.59 9.17 1.81
C LEU A 408 11.82 9.97 1.37
N LEU A 409 13.02 9.42 1.61
CA LEU A 409 14.27 10.13 1.35
C LEU A 409 14.72 9.93 -0.11
N GLY A 410 14.99 11.03 -0.79
CA GLY A 410 15.67 11.04 -2.07
C GLY A 410 17.17 10.74 -1.91
N MET A 411 17.76 10.20 -2.96
CA MET A 411 19.18 9.90 -3.04
C MET A 411 19.82 10.75 -4.12
N PRO A 412 20.86 11.55 -3.83
CA PRO A 412 21.48 12.43 -4.83
C PRO A 412 22.07 11.67 -6.02
N THR A 413 22.31 10.36 -5.87
CA THR A 413 22.84 9.44 -6.89
C THR A 413 21.76 8.63 -7.61
N GLU A 414 20.48 8.84 -7.32
CA GLU A 414 19.36 8.02 -7.81
C GLU A 414 19.30 7.90 -9.35
N ALA A 415 19.64 8.99 -10.06
CA ALA A 415 19.68 9.01 -11.52
C ALA A 415 20.95 8.40 -12.14
N ILE A 416 21.90 7.91 -11.33
CA ILE A 416 23.19 7.38 -11.79
C ILE A 416 23.23 5.86 -11.64
N HIS A 417 22.90 5.37 -10.46
CA HIS A 417 23.00 3.94 -10.10
C HIS A 417 22.08 3.61 -8.91
N THR A 418 21.88 2.32 -8.66
CA THR A 418 21.24 1.87 -7.41
C THR A 418 22.02 2.39 -6.21
N PRO A 419 21.39 3.07 -5.24
CA PRO A 419 22.09 3.70 -4.13
C PRO A 419 22.93 2.72 -3.30
N PHE A 420 24.16 3.10 -2.98
CA PHE A 420 25.01 2.41 -2.04
C PHE A 420 24.69 2.80 -0.59
N MET A 421 25.31 2.11 0.36
CA MET A 421 25.16 2.44 1.80
C MET A 421 25.60 3.88 2.11
N SER A 422 26.66 4.36 1.47
CA SER A 422 27.16 5.74 1.60
C SER A 422 26.13 6.77 1.12
N ASP A 423 25.41 6.48 0.02
CA ASP A 423 24.42 7.40 -0.53
C ASP A 423 23.22 7.54 0.41
N ARG A 424 22.78 6.41 0.99
CA ARG A 424 21.72 6.41 2.01
C ARG A 424 22.13 7.15 3.27
N TYR A 425 23.39 6.94 3.71
CA TYR A 425 23.91 7.69 4.84
C TYR A 425 23.83 9.20 4.62
N LEU A 426 24.31 9.69 3.47
CA LEU A 426 24.27 11.12 3.14
C LEU A 426 22.85 11.68 3.09
N SER A 427 21.89 10.92 2.56
CA SER A 427 20.48 11.32 2.53
C SER A 427 19.85 11.35 3.92
N ILE A 428 20.14 10.38 4.76
CA ILE A 428 19.69 10.36 6.17
C ILE A 428 20.31 11.54 6.93
N GLU A 429 21.59 11.81 6.75
CA GLU A 429 22.29 12.93 7.38
C GLU A 429 21.71 14.28 6.95
N ASN A 430 21.45 14.48 5.65
CA ASN A 430 20.76 15.66 5.10
C ASN A 430 19.41 15.88 5.79
N ALA A 431 18.55 14.87 5.82
CA ALA A 431 17.24 14.98 6.42
C ALA A 431 17.32 15.28 7.92
N ARG A 432 18.18 14.57 8.67
CA ARG A 432 18.37 14.79 10.11
C ARG A 432 18.90 16.18 10.42
N TYR A 433 19.84 16.68 9.62
CA TYR A 433 20.35 18.04 9.77
C TYR A 433 19.24 19.08 9.60
N ILE A 434 18.41 18.95 8.56
CA ILE A 434 17.30 19.86 8.30
C ILE A 434 16.22 19.76 9.37
N PHE A 435 15.79 18.55 9.72
CA PHE A 435 14.73 18.32 10.70
C PHE A 435 15.12 18.86 12.09
N ASN A 436 16.39 18.70 12.46
CA ASN A 436 16.87 19.25 13.73
C ASN A 436 16.88 20.80 13.73
N ASN A 437 17.37 21.40 12.65
CA ASN A 437 17.46 22.86 12.56
C ASN A 437 16.12 23.56 12.37
N MET A 438 15.14 22.88 11.77
CA MET A 438 13.84 23.45 11.41
C MET A 438 12.69 22.85 12.22
N LYS A 439 12.98 22.18 13.35
CA LYS A 439 12.00 21.40 14.13
C LYS A 439 10.66 22.10 14.36
N ASN A 440 10.68 23.37 14.69
CA ASN A 440 9.48 24.15 15.05
C ASN A 440 9.08 25.18 13.98
N ILE A 441 9.69 25.14 12.78
CA ILE A 441 9.46 26.18 11.75
C ILE A 441 7.98 26.32 11.40
N GLY A 442 7.24 25.21 11.37
CA GLY A 442 5.81 25.22 11.08
C GLY A 442 4.98 26.03 12.09
N ASP A 443 5.39 26.08 13.34
CA ASP A 443 4.69 26.82 14.40
C ASP A 443 5.12 28.29 14.47
N GLU A 444 6.32 28.62 13.99
CA GLU A 444 6.90 29.96 14.03
C GLU A 444 6.56 30.82 12.80
N VAL A 445 6.09 30.22 11.70
CA VAL A 445 5.85 30.92 10.43
C VAL A 445 4.40 30.78 9.99
N GLU A 446 3.77 31.93 9.71
CA GLU A 446 2.43 31.98 9.10
C GLU A 446 2.51 32.30 7.60
N PHE A 447 1.60 31.74 6.81
CA PHE A 447 1.46 32.08 5.42
C PHE A 447 0.70 33.40 5.24
N LYS A 448 1.27 34.30 4.45
CA LYS A 448 0.70 35.62 4.17
C LYS A 448 -0.72 35.49 3.62
N GLU A 449 -1.66 36.24 4.21
CA GLU A 449 -3.01 36.38 3.68
C GLU A 449 -2.98 36.97 2.26
N GLY A 450 -3.73 36.34 1.33
CA GLY A 450 -3.71 36.70 -0.09
C GLY A 450 -2.36 36.46 -0.80
N GLY A 451 -1.40 35.81 -0.13
CA GLY A 451 -0.12 35.40 -0.70
C GLY A 451 -0.23 34.22 -1.68
N LEU A 452 0.86 33.92 -2.37
CA LEU A 452 0.90 32.89 -3.41
C LEU A 452 0.54 31.51 -2.89
N ILE A 453 1.06 31.12 -1.72
CA ILE A 453 0.81 29.79 -1.11
C ILE A 453 -0.68 29.59 -0.86
N ARG A 454 -1.37 30.54 -0.21
CA ARG A 454 -2.82 30.44 0.06
C ARG A 454 -3.65 30.47 -1.23
N LYS A 455 -3.26 31.30 -2.22
CA LYS A 455 -3.94 31.34 -3.52
C LYS A 455 -3.82 30.01 -4.25
N ARG A 456 -2.61 29.43 -4.27
CA ARG A 456 -2.36 28.14 -4.93
C ARG A 456 -3.14 27.01 -4.25
N ALA A 457 -3.13 26.91 -2.94
CA ALA A 457 -3.89 25.91 -2.22
C ALA A 457 -5.39 25.98 -2.51
N LYS A 458 -5.95 27.22 -2.52
CA LYS A 458 -7.36 27.43 -2.90
C LYS A 458 -7.63 27.00 -4.35
N GLU A 459 -6.80 27.39 -5.30
CA GLU A 459 -6.94 27.02 -6.71
C GLU A 459 -6.96 25.50 -6.90
N VAL A 460 -6.04 24.79 -6.24
CA VAL A 460 -5.95 23.32 -6.32
C VAL A 460 -7.18 22.68 -5.69
N LEU A 461 -7.66 23.16 -4.55
CA LEU A 461 -8.88 22.65 -3.91
C LEU A 461 -10.12 22.90 -4.77
N ASP A 462 -10.27 24.09 -5.35
CA ASP A 462 -11.38 24.43 -6.24
C ASP A 462 -11.40 23.49 -7.46
N LYS A 463 -10.25 23.30 -8.12
CA LYS A 463 -10.11 22.39 -9.28
C LYS A 463 -10.35 20.92 -8.90
N ALA A 464 -9.85 20.47 -7.75
CA ALA A 464 -10.06 19.10 -7.28
C ALA A 464 -11.55 18.82 -6.97
N THR A 465 -12.25 19.76 -6.34
CA THR A 465 -13.68 19.66 -6.07
C THR A 465 -14.46 19.56 -7.38
N ALA A 466 -14.18 20.45 -8.34
CA ALA A 466 -14.84 20.43 -9.65
C ALA A 466 -14.55 19.13 -10.43
N LEU A 467 -13.33 18.59 -10.32
CA LEU A 467 -12.97 17.30 -10.90
C LEU A 467 -13.80 16.18 -10.27
N LEU A 468 -13.89 16.11 -8.95
CA LEU A 468 -14.69 15.09 -8.25
C LEU A 468 -16.16 15.14 -8.65
N GLU A 469 -16.77 16.35 -8.73
CA GLU A 469 -18.17 16.52 -9.18
C GLU A 469 -18.41 16.03 -10.63
N ARG A 470 -17.39 16.13 -11.47
CA ARG A 470 -17.40 15.56 -12.81
C ARG A 470 -17.32 14.03 -12.75
N LEU A 471 -16.38 13.49 -11.95
CA LEU A 471 -16.16 12.05 -11.82
C LEU A 471 -17.32 11.32 -11.14
N GLU A 472 -18.09 11.98 -10.26
CA GLU A 472 -19.34 11.43 -9.71
C GLU A 472 -20.31 11.02 -10.82
N LYS A 473 -20.35 11.78 -11.90
CA LYS A 473 -21.25 11.52 -13.03
C LYS A 473 -20.68 10.54 -14.04
N GLU A 474 -19.37 10.58 -14.25
CA GLU A 474 -18.68 9.79 -15.28
C GLU A 474 -18.21 8.42 -14.77
N GLY A 475 -17.94 8.29 -13.47
CA GLY A 475 -17.37 7.13 -12.82
C GLY A 475 -15.84 7.04 -12.94
N LEU A 476 -15.21 6.38 -11.94
CA LEU A 476 -13.75 6.24 -11.88
C LEU A 476 -13.18 5.45 -13.06
N PHE A 477 -13.85 4.37 -13.48
CA PHE A 477 -13.40 3.55 -14.63
C PHE A 477 -13.29 4.39 -15.92
N SER A 478 -14.30 5.22 -16.19
CA SER A 478 -14.29 6.13 -17.34
C SER A 478 -13.19 7.20 -17.24
N ALA A 479 -12.91 7.68 -16.04
CA ALA A 479 -11.82 8.63 -15.82
C ALA A 479 -10.45 8.04 -16.18
N LEU A 480 -10.21 6.79 -15.80
CA LEU A 480 -8.96 6.06 -16.11
C LEU A 480 -8.83 5.79 -17.62
N GLU A 481 -9.93 5.47 -18.30
CA GLU A 481 -9.92 5.32 -19.76
C GLU A 481 -9.60 6.62 -20.50
N LYS A 482 -10.04 7.75 -19.96
CA LYS A 482 -9.80 9.08 -20.54
C LYS A 482 -8.42 9.66 -20.20
N GLY A 483 -7.70 9.07 -19.25
CA GLY A 483 -6.36 9.53 -18.83
C GLY A 483 -6.41 10.75 -17.92
N ILE A 484 -7.44 10.87 -17.08
CA ILE A 484 -7.61 12.01 -16.15
C ILE A 484 -6.47 12.06 -15.12
N PHE A 485 -5.95 10.91 -14.70
CA PHE A 485 -4.88 10.82 -13.72
C PHE A 485 -3.54 10.55 -14.41
N ALA A 486 -2.52 11.31 -14.03
CA ALA A 486 -1.14 11.16 -14.52
C ALA A 486 -0.97 11.32 -16.05
N ASP A 487 -1.98 11.79 -16.79
CA ASP A 487 -2.05 11.83 -18.26
C ASP A 487 -1.82 10.44 -18.91
N ILE A 488 -2.28 9.37 -18.23
CA ILE A 488 -2.13 7.99 -18.67
C ILE A 488 -3.49 7.35 -18.90
N LYS A 489 -3.77 6.97 -20.15
CA LYS A 489 -5.00 6.26 -20.54
C LYS A 489 -4.89 4.76 -20.31
N ARG A 490 -5.92 4.16 -19.71
CA ARG A 490 -6.00 2.70 -19.48
C ARG A 490 -7.38 2.18 -19.86
N PRO A 491 -7.49 1.32 -20.88
CA PRO A 491 -8.79 0.77 -21.27
C PRO A 491 -9.31 -0.23 -20.22
N MET A 492 -10.62 -0.23 -19.98
CA MET A 492 -11.26 -1.10 -18.99
C MET A 492 -10.99 -2.60 -19.23
N ASN A 493 -10.97 -2.99 -20.50
CA ASN A 493 -10.71 -4.38 -20.91
C ASN A 493 -9.25 -4.61 -21.34
N GLY A 494 -8.33 -3.70 -20.97
CA GLY A 494 -6.91 -3.80 -21.23
C GLY A 494 -6.10 -4.04 -19.97
N GLY A 495 -4.78 -4.05 -20.14
CA GLY A 495 -3.86 -4.31 -19.04
C GLY A 495 -3.75 -5.79 -18.69
N LYS A 496 -2.88 -6.10 -17.71
CA LYS A 496 -2.57 -7.47 -17.31
C LYS A 496 -3.48 -7.97 -16.20
N GLY A 497 -3.84 -9.25 -16.24
CA GLY A 497 -4.56 -9.96 -15.18
C GLY A 497 -6.09 -9.94 -15.29
N LEU A 498 -6.66 -9.42 -16.39
CA LEU A 498 -8.12 -9.44 -16.60
C LEU A 498 -8.67 -10.87 -16.60
N GLU A 499 -7.95 -11.81 -17.16
CA GLU A 499 -8.30 -13.24 -17.23
C GLU A 499 -8.42 -13.89 -15.83
N GLY A 500 -7.89 -13.27 -14.82
CA GLY A 500 -8.01 -13.70 -13.42
C GLY A 500 -9.23 -13.14 -12.68
N VAL A 501 -10.12 -12.38 -13.34
CA VAL A 501 -11.34 -11.80 -12.74
C VAL A 501 -12.53 -12.73 -13.00
N SER A 502 -13.33 -12.98 -11.97
CA SER A 502 -14.56 -13.80 -12.07
C SER A 502 -15.70 -13.17 -11.28
N SER A 503 -16.91 -13.19 -11.84
CA SER A 503 -18.10 -12.81 -11.07
C SER A 503 -18.36 -13.85 -9.97
N LYS A 504 -18.75 -13.38 -8.77
CA LYS A 504 -19.09 -14.26 -7.64
C LYS A 504 -20.33 -15.07 -7.96
N GLY A 505 -20.22 -16.37 -7.71
CA GLY A 505 -21.31 -17.32 -7.83
C GLY A 505 -22.20 -17.36 -6.59
N ARG A 506 -23.23 -18.21 -6.67
CA ARG A 506 -24.25 -18.34 -5.62
C ARG A 506 -23.70 -18.88 -4.28
N ASN A 507 -22.67 -19.73 -4.36
CA ASN A 507 -22.08 -20.40 -3.20
C ASN A 507 -20.83 -19.69 -2.69
N TYR A 508 -20.48 -18.53 -3.23
CA TYR A 508 -19.29 -17.77 -2.84
C TYR A 508 -19.26 -17.53 -1.34
N TYR A 509 -18.15 -17.91 -0.70
CA TYR A 509 -17.98 -17.83 0.74
C TYR A 509 -16.61 -17.24 1.08
N ASN A 510 -16.60 -16.09 1.74
CA ASN A 510 -15.40 -15.42 2.26
C ASN A 510 -15.71 -14.78 3.63
N PRO A 511 -15.50 -15.47 4.73
CA PRO A 511 -15.81 -14.96 6.07
C PRO A 511 -14.77 -13.94 6.57
N PHE A 512 -13.57 -13.91 5.99
CA PHE A 512 -12.48 -13.06 6.47
C PHE A 512 -12.78 -11.58 6.37
N VAL A 513 -13.49 -11.13 5.33
CA VAL A 513 -13.84 -9.71 5.15
C VAL A 513 -14.62 -9.20 6.35
N GLU A 514 -15.65 -9.89 6.78
CA GLU A 514 -16.49 -9.48 7.91
C GLU A 514 -15.72 -9.56 9.24
N ILE A 515 -15.02 -10.67 9.49
CA ILE A 515 -14.24 -10.89 10.70
C ILE A 515 -13.18 -9.80 10.88
N MET A 516 -12.41 -9.52 9.83
CA MET A 516 -11.32 -8.55 9.89
C MET A 516 -11.84 -7.11 9.99
N LYS A 517 -12.88 -6.71 9.26
CA LYS A 517 -13.48 -5.37 9.38
C LYS A 517 -14.05 -5.12 10.77
N ASN A 518 -14.71 -6.09 11.37
CA ASN A 518 -15.22 -6.00 12.73
C ASN A 518 -14.07 -5.89 13.75
N GLY A 519 -12.99 -6.64 13.56
CA GLY A 519 -11.79 -6.57 14.38
C GLY A 519 -11.08 -5.20 14.27
N SER A 520 -10.96 -4.63 13.07
CA SER A 520 -10.40 -3.30 12.84
C SER A 520 -11.19 -2.21 13.56
N ARG A 521 -12.52 -2.23 13.44
CA ARG A 521 -13.42 -1.28 14.12
C ARG A 521 -13.34 -1.38 15.65
N ALA A 522 -13.17 -2.59 16.19
CA ALA A 522 -13.01 -2.78 17.62
C ALA A 522 -11.67 -2.23 18.14
N ALA A 523 -10.61 -2.36 17.35
CA ALA A 523 -9.29 -1.81 17.69
C ALA A 523 -9.24 -0.28 17.63
N ALA A 524 -9.92 0.36 16.67
CA ALA A 524 -9.99 1.81 16.53
C ALA A 524 -10.77 2.52 17.66
N LYS A 525 -11.55 1.78 18.46
CA LYS A 525 -12.31 2.32 19.60
C LYS A 525 -11.54 2.25 20.93
N LYS A 526 -10.39 1.59 20.97
CA LYS A 526 -9.50 1.51 22.14
C LYS A 526 -8.44 2.59 22.10
#